data_a03c5038e9c4b0a837f52e766c76d439
#
_entry.id   a03c5038e9c4b0a837f52e766c76d439
#
_cell.length_a   1.000
_cell.length_b   1.000
_cell.length_c   1.000
_cell.angle_alpha   90.00
_cell.angle_beta   90.00
_cell.angle_gamma   90.00
#
_symmetry.space_group_name_H-M   'P 1'
#
loop_
_entity.id
_entity.type
_entity.pdbx_description
1 polymer ?
#
loop_
_entity_poly.entity_id
_entity_poly.type
_entity_poly.pdbx_seq_one_letter_code
_entity_poly.pdbx_strand_id
1 'polypeptide(L)'
;MALKTRSGNAEAARLILGLSLVVLLAACAAPEQPPTDLEEGVAPVVVAEGALSPIVITEEVKYDTDDPAIWIHPTDPSQSLIVGTDKNPEDGALYVFDLDGKIQPEKTVRPLLRVNNVDVEYGLMVGGESVDIAVGTERGANKIRVYSLPDMKEIDNGGIDVFTDEEERRPMGISLYKRQSDGTIYAIVGRKSGPAEGYLWQYKLEDDGHGNVIGVLVRQFGAYSGLNEIEAIAVDDPLGYVYYSDEGSGVRKYHADPDAEGAGEELAIFADVFGPDGFTRDNEGISIYQINDGTGYILVSDQHANKFRIYTREGEADDPHNHRFVKSVSVSTNESDGSEITSVVVNDNFPTGLFVAMSDNKTFHYYSWDDIAGDDLTKAPNGVVQE
;
A
#
# COMPACT_ATOMS: atom_id res chain seq x y z
N MET A 1 18.51 39.31 -74.65
CA MET A 1 19.94 39.50 -74.88
C MET A 1 20.57 38.22 -74.31
N ALA A 2 20.69 37.12 -75.05
CA ALA A 2 21.67 36.68 -75.99
C ALA A 2 23.08 36.75 -75.40
N LEU A 3 23.73 35.65 -75.17
CA LEU A 3 24.51 34.73 -76.00
C LEU A 3 25.12 33.64 -75.08
N LYS A 4 25.04 32.33 -75.37
CA LYS A 4 25.94 31.48 -76.25
C LYS A 4 27.41 31.58 -75.84
N THR A 5 28.15 30.52 -75.68
CA THR A 5 28.46 29.27 -76.38
C THR A 5 29.63 28.58 -75.66
N ARG A 6 29.85 27.37 -75.71
CA ARG A 6 30.42 26.25 -76.51
C ARG A 6 31.45 25.50 -75.66
N SER A 7 31.32 24.24 -75.42
CA SER A 7 31.80 23.05 -76.15
C SER A 7 33.30 22.74 -75.97
N GLY A 8 33.62 21.54 -75.61
CA GLY A 8 34.94 20.91 -75.81
C GLY A 8 34.91 19.46 -75.29
N ASN A 9 34.69 18.54 -76.22
CA ASN A 9 34.92 17.10 -76.08
C ASN A 9 36.40 16.79 -75.92
N ALA A 10 36.74 15.79 -75.10
CA ALA A 10 37.89 14.92 -75.40
C ALA A 10 37.64 13.57 -74.71
N GLU A 11 37.50 12.56 -75.53
CA GLU A 11 37.55 11.13 -75.19
C GLU A 11 38.95 10.74 -74.72
N ALA A 12 38.97 9.81 -73.72
CA ALA A 12 40.01 8.77 -73.67
C ALA A 12 39.57 7.65 -72.68
N ALA A 13 39.21 6.61 -73.27
CA ALA A 13 39.45 5.17 -73.11
C ALA A 13 39.82 4.58 -71.70
N ARG A 14 38.94 3.67 -71.31
CA ARG A 14 39.13 2.31 -70.77
C ARG A 14 40.19 2.02 -69.72
N LEU A 15 39.71 1.56 -68.53
CA LEU A 15 40.06 0.22 -68.02
C LEU A 15 39.00 -0.29 -67.10
N ILE A 16 38.37 -1.42 -67.45
CA ILE A 16 37.42 -2.17 -66.59
C ILE A 16 38.30 -2.99 -65.65
N LEU A 17 38.15 -2.73 -64.34
CA LEU A 17 38.57 -3.68 -63.29
C LEU A 17 37.36 -3.94 -62.44
N GLY A 18 36.75 -5.11 -62.62
CA GLY A 18 35.65 -5.60 -61.82
C GLY A 18 36.14 -5.90 -60.40
N LEU A 19 35.61 -5.17 -59.43
CA LEU A 19 35.76 -5.49 -58.04
C LEU A 19 34.36 -5.94 -57.53
N SER A 20 34.19 -7.25 -57.41
CA SER A 20 33.00 -7.83 -56.81
C SER A 20 33.00 -7.46 -55.33
N LEU A 21 32.13 -6.52 -54.92
CA LEU A 21 31.88 -6.18 -53.56
C LEU A 21 30.93 -7.25 -52.97
N VAL A 22 31.49 -8.21 -52.23
CA VAL A 22 30.71 -9.13 -51.39
C VAL A 22 30.22 -8.32 -50.18
N VAL A 23 28.97 -7.92 -50.19
CA VAL A 23 28.33 -7.35 -49.03
C VAL A 23 28.01 -8.51 -48.07
N LEU A 24 28.87 -8.71 -47.07
CA LEU A 24 28.50 -9.51 -45.87
C LEU A 24 27.46 -8.72 -45.07
N LEU A 25 26.20 -9.13 -45.19
CA LEU A 25 25.16 -8.77 -44.22
C LEU A 25 25.51 -9.45 -42.88
N ALA A 26 26.24 -8.76 -42.02
CA ALA A 26 26.30 -9.11 -40.61
C ALA A 26 24.90 -8.82 -40.01
N ALA A 27 24.12 -9.87 -39.85
CA ALA A 27 22.96 -9.81 -39.00
C ALA A 27 23.47 -9.49 -37.59
N CYS A 28 23.25 -8.27 -37.11
CA CYS A 28 23.35 -7.96 -35.69
C CYS A 28 22.22 -8.73 -35.00
N ALA A 29 22.54 -9.91 -34.49
CA ALA A 29 21.71 -10.52 -33.42
C ALA A 29 21.74 -9.54 -32.25
N ALA A 30 20.56 -9.06 -31.83
CA ALA A 30 20.43 -8.36 -30.56
C ALA A 30 20.99 -9.29 -29.50
N PRO A 31 21.70 -8.78 -28.48
CA PRO A 31 22.11 -9.62 -27.37
C PRO A 31 20.86 -10.21 -26.74
N GLU A 32 20.79 -11.54 -26.69
CA GLU A 32 19.82 -12.24 -25.84
C GLU A 32 20.00 -11.67 -24.44
N GLN A 33 18.93 -11.07 -23.90
CA GLN A 33 18.87 -10.76 -22.47
C GLN A 33 19.00 -12.11 -21.75
N PRO A 34 19.88 -12.22 -20.75
CA PRO A 34 19.92 -13.43 -19.93
C PRO A 34 18.54 -13.62 -19.29
N PRO A 35 18.11 -14.87 -19.09
CA PRO A 35 16.86 -15.14 -18.39
C PRO A 35 16.91 -14.48 -17.01
N THR A 36 15.94 -13.64 -16.72
CA THR A 36 15.77 -12.91 -15.46
C THR A 36 15.09 -13.76 -14.39
N ASP A 37 15.27 -15.06 -14.43
CA ASP A 37 14.80 -15.99 -13.39
C ASP A 37 15.99 -16.74 -12.81
N LEU A 38 16.90 -15.99 -12.19
CA LEU A 38 17.65 -16.54 -11.08
C LEU A 38 16.70 -16.35 -9.88
N GLU A 39 16.20 -17.46 -9.32
CA GLU A 39 15.77 -17.48 -7.92
C GLU A 39 16.94 -16.88 -7.14
N GLU A 40 16.88 -15.61 -6.79
CA GLU A 40 17.76 -15.03 -5.80
C GLU A 40 17.50 -15.85 -4.55
N GLY A 41 18.45 -16.68 -4.19
CA GLY A 41 18.37 -17.47 -2.97
C GLY A 41 18.15 -16.46 -1.84
N VAL A 42 17.00 -16.55 -1.17
CA VAL A 42 16.62 -15.71 -0.05
C VAL A 42 17.80 -15.64 0.88
N ALA A 43 18.43 -14.48 1.02
CA ALA A 43 19.53 -14.28 1.95
C ALA A 43 18.99 -14.61 3.35
N PRO A 44 19.75 -15.31 4.20
CA PRO A 44 19.27 -15.64 5.53
C PRO A 44 18.91 -14.35 6.26
N VAL A 45 17.67 -14.27 6.75
CA VAL A 45 17.17 -13.13 7.53
C VAL A 45 18.09 -12.93 8.73
N VAL A 46 18.77 -11.79 8.78
CA VAL A 46 19.61 -11.41 9.92
C VAL A 46 18.73 -10.65 10.90
N VAL A 47 18.16 -11.39 11.85
CA VAL A 47 17.41 -10.77 12.97
C VAL A 47 18.40 -9.99 13.84
N ALA A 48 18.12 -8.69 14.06
CA ALA A 48 18.96 -7.85 14.90
C ALA A 48 18.95 -8.35 16.35
N GLU A 49 20.07 -8.19 17.07
CA GLU A 49 20.12 -8.51 18.50
C GLU A 49 19.12 -7.63 19.26
N GLY A 50 18.26 -8.27 20.05
CA GLY A 50 17.18 -7.59 20.79
C GLY A 50 15.93 -7.22 19.97
N ALA A 51 15.84 -7.70 18.74
CA ALA A 51 14.59 -7.55 17.96
C ALA A 51 13.43 -8.30 18.63
N LEU A 52 12.25 -7.71 18.62
CA LEU A 52 11.04 -8.33 19.13
C LEU A 52 10.68 -9.56 18.29
N SER A 53 10.27 -10.62 18.98
CA SER A 53 9.73 -11.82 18.35
C SER A 53 8.20 -11.75 18.34
N PRO A 54 7.52 -12.19 17.26
CA PRO A 54 6.06 -12.23 17.22
C PRO A 54 5.54 -13.29 18.21
N ILE A 55 4.34 -13.06 18.72
CA ILE A 55 3.59 -14.05 19.52
C ILE A 55 3.01 -15.13 18.60
N VAL A 56 2.57 -14.72 17.39
CA VAL A 56 2.03 -15.61 16.37
C VAL A 56 2.71 -15.33 15.04
N ILE A 57 3.02 -16.39 14.29
CA ILE A 57 3.38 -16.34 12.87
C ILE A 57 2.29 -17.11 12.13
N THR A 58 1.72 -16.51 11.09
CA THR A 58 0.64 -17.15 10.33
C THR A 58 1.10 -18.38 9.57
N GLU A 59 0.17 -19.20 9.12
CA GLU A 59 0.41 -20.14 8.03
C GLU A 59 0.85 -19.36 6.78
N GLU A 60 1.69 -20.00 5.93
CA GLU A 60 2.21 -19.36 4.73
C GLU A 60 1.12 -19.17 3.68
N VAL A 61 1.08 -17.98 3.05
CA VAL A 61 0.38 -17.79 1.79
C VAL A 61 1.08 -18.58 0.68
N LYS A 62 0.43 -18.73 -0.45
CA LYS A 62 0.99 -19.57 -1.51
C LYS A 62 2.22 -18.97 -2.16
N TYR A 63 2.25 -17.66 -2.37
CA TYR A 63 3.28 -17.03 -3.19
C TYR A 63 4.04 -15.92 -2.47
N ASP A 64 3.38 -14.77 -2.19
CA ASP A 64 4.07 -13.55 -1.80
C ASP A 64 3.14 -12.61 -1.00
N THR A 65 3.45 -12.40 0.27
CA THR A 65 2.71 -11.49 1.15
C THR A 65 3.02 -10.03 0.83
N ASP A 66 2.06 -9.14 1.10
CA ASP A 66 2.24 -7.71 0.91
C ASP A 66 1.65 -6.91 2.07
N ASP A 67 0.35 -6.84 2.22
CA ASP A 67 -0.33 -5.95 3.15
C ASP A 67 -1.41 -6.66 3.97
N PRO A 68 -1.50 -6.41 5.28
CA PRO A 68 -2.56 -6.91 6.14
C PRO A 68 -3.56 -5.82 6.53
N ALA A 69 -4.81 -6.20 6.75
CA ALA A 69 -5.82 -5.41 7.44
C ALA A 69 -6.44 -6.20 8.61
N ILE A 70 -6.85 -5.51 9.67
CA ILE A 70 -7.45 -6.12 10.86
C ILE A 70 -8.95 -5.78 10.91
N TRP A 71 -9.82 -6.79 10.83
CA TRP A 71 -11.22 -6.63 11.09
C TRP A 71 -11.53 -7.05 12.52
N ILE A 72 -12.08 -6.14 13.33
CA ILE A 72 -12.51 -6.40 14.69
C ILE A 72 -13.95 -6.88 14.69
N HIS A 73 -14.19 -8.06 15.25
CA HIS A 73 -15.54 -8.58 15.36
C HIS A 73 -16.38 -7.72 16.31
N PRO A 74 -17.53 -7.19 15.88
CA PRO A 74 -18.23 -6.09 16.57
C PRO A 74 -18.76 -6.46 17.97
N THR A 75 -18.96 -7.73 18.29
CA THR A 75 -19.50 -8.17 19.58
C THR A 75 -18.60 -9.13 20.35
N ASP A 76 -17.62 -9.74 19.68
CA ASP A 76 -16.67 -10.68 20.30
C ASP A 76 -15.29 -10.50 19.66
N PRO A 77 -14.46 -9.60 20.17
CA PRO A 77 -13.12 -9.33 19.58
C PRO A 77 -12.23 -10.57 19.46
N SER A 78 -12.48 -11.65 20.22
CA SER A 78 -11.73 -12.90 20.09
C SER A 78 -11.99 -13.64 18.77
N GLN A 79 -13.02 -13.24 18.02
CA GLN A 79 -13.34 -13.74 16.68
C GLN A 79 -12.92 -12.79 15.54
N SER A 80 -12.08 -11.81 15.86
CA SER A 80 -11.51 -10.90 14.88
C SER A 80 -10.66 -11.64 13.85
N LEU A 81 -10.55 -11.05 12.66
CA LEU A 81 -9.88 -11.66 11.50
C LEU A 81 -8.80 -10.73 10.97
N ILE A 82 -7.77 -11.31 10.39
CA ILE A 82 -6.77 -10.60 9.61
C ILE A 82 -6.97 -10.97 8.14
N VAL A 83 -7.10 -9.96 7.28
CA VAL A 83 -7.14 -10.12 5.83
C VAL A 83 -5.76 -9.77 5.30
N GLY A 84 -5.09 -10.72 4.66
CA GLY A 84 -3.74 -10.52 4.14
C GLY A 84 -3.68 -10.76 2.63
N THR A 85 -2.88 -10.00 1.92
CA THR A 85 -2.74 -10.10 0.48
C THR A 85 -1.66 -11.11 0.07
N ASP A 86 -1.88 -11.75 -1.10
CA ASP A 86 -0.88 -12.53 -1.85
C ASP A 86 -0.78 -11.93 -3.25
N LYS A 87 0.33 -11.23 -3.52
CA LYS A 87 0.51 -10.39 -4.71
C LYS A 87 0.92 -11.13 -5.99
N ASN A 88 0.61 -12.42 -6.11
CA ASN A 88 0.91 -13.15 -7.34
C ASN A 88 0.15 -12.58 -8.55
N PRO A 89 0.82 -12.38 -9.71
CA PRO A 89 0.20 -11.73 -10.88
C PRO A 89 -0.93 -12.50 -11.54
N GLU A 90 -1.00 -13.83 -11.38
CA GLU A 90 -1.98 -14.69 -12.05
C GLU A 90 -2.94 -15.41 -11.10
N ASP A 91 -2.50 -15.68 -9.87
CA ASP A 91 -3.22 -16.47 -8.87
C ASP A 91 -3.06 -15.88 -7.46
N GLY A 92 -3.08 -14.54 -7.38
CA GLY A 92 -3.09 -13.81 -6.13
C GLY A 92 -4.36 -14.05 -5.32
N ALA A 93 -4.36 -13.60 -4.07
CA ALA A 93 -5.47 -13.86 -3.17
C ALA A 93 -5.61 -12.80 -2.07
N LEU A 94 -6.80 -12.70 -1.50
CA LEU A 94 -7.03 -12.21 -0.16
C LEU A 94 -7.19 -13.43 0.76
N TYR A 95 -6.19 -13.70 1.56
CA TYR A 95 -6.23 -14.71 2.60
C TYR A 95 -6.89 -14.14 3.86
N VAL A 96 -7.63 -14.97 4.56
CA VAL A 96 -8.19 -14.63 5.86
C VAL A 96 -7.59 -15.55 6.91
N PHE A 97 -7.11 -14.94 8.01
CA PHE A 97 -6.53 -15.65 9.14
C PHE A 97 -7.30 -15.36 10.42
N ASP A 98 -7.32 -16.31 11.32
CA ASP A 98 -7.75 -16.07 12.69
C ASP A 98 -6.61 -15.51 13.57
N LEU A 99 -6.91 -15.25 14.84
CA LEU A 99 -5.93 -14.72 15.80
C LEU A 99 -4.85 -15.73 16.22
N ASP A 100 -4.99 -17.00 15.85
CA ASP A 100 -3.96 -18.03 15.98
C ASP A 100 -3.10 -18.17 14.70
N GLY A 101 -3.33 -17.32 13.71
CA GLY A 101 -2.61 -17.29 12.44
C GLY A 101 -3.00 -18.41 11.47
N LYS A 102 -4.17 -19.05 11.66
CA LYS A 102 -4.66 -20.12 10.80
C LYS A 102 -5.48 -19.57 9.65
N ILE A 103 -5.17 -20.04 8.43
CA ILE A 103 -5.95 -19.71 7.23
C ILE A 103 -7.38 -20.22 7.39
N GLN A 104 -8.34 -19.37 7.00
CA GLN A 104 -9.78 -19.67 6.90
C GLN A 104 -10.10 -19.93 5.41
N PRO A 105 -10.01 -21.18 4.91
CA PRO A 105 -10.06 -21.45 3.47
C PRO A 105 -11.40 -21.04 2.83
N GLU A 106 -12.49 -21.12 3.59
CA GLU A 106 -13.86 -20.78 3.12
C GLU A 106 -14.07 -19.26 2.97
N LYS A 107 -13.17 -18.45 3.57
CA LYS A 107 -13.17 -17.00 3.47
C LYS A 107 -12.09 -16.46 2.55
N THR A 108 -11.15 -17.30 2.12
CA THR A 108 -10.07 -16.91 1.22
C THR A 108 -10.60 -16.70 -0.20
N VAL A 109 -10.35 -15.52 -0.76
CA VAL A 109 -10.79 -15.15 -2.11
C VAL A 109 -9.64 -15.31 -3.10
N ARG A 110 -9.86 -16.15 -4.11
CA ARG A 110 -8.91 -16.39 -5.21
C ARG A 110 -9.56 -17.08 -6.41
N PRO A 111 -8.99 -16.99 -7.67
CA PRO A 111 -7.79 -16.21 -8.01
C PRO A 111 -8.11 -14.72 -8.15
N LEU A 112 -7.14 -13.88 -7.80
CA LEU A 112 -7.13 -12.44 -8.07
C LEU A 112 -5.85 -12.07 -8.82
N LEU A 113 -5.90 -11.01 -9.63
CA LEU A 113 -4.77 -10.63 -10.47
C LEU A 113 -3.89 -9.60 -9.75
N ARG A 114 -2.88 -10.06 -9.00
CA ARG A 114 -1.93 -9.23 -8.27
C ARG A 114 -2.60 -8.25 -7.30
N VAL A 115 -3.14 -8.77 -6.22
CA VAL A 115 -3.66 -7.95 -5.12
C VAL A 115 -2.48 -7.41 -4.33
N ASN A 116 -2.35 -6.07 -4.25
CA ASN A 116 -1.30 -5.44 -3.46
C ASN A 116 -1.79 -5.15 -2.04
N ASN A 117 -2.61 -4.15 -1.86
CA ASN A 117 -3.01 -3.69 -0.54
C ASN A 117 -4.49 -3.98 -0.25
N VAL A 118 -4.84 -4.02 1.02
CA VAL A 118 -6.19 -4.24 1.50
C VAL A 118 -6.45 -3.38 2.73
N ASP A 119 -7.65 -2.83 2.86
CA ASP A 119 -8.10 -2.17 4.07
C ASP A 119 -9.55 -2.57 4.42
N VAL A 120 -9.95 -2.34 5.65
CA VAL A 120 -11.28 -2.69 6.16
C VAL A 120 -11.99 -1.47 6.72
N GLU A 121 -13.33 -1.41 6.53
CA GLU A 121 -14.15 -0.35 7.08
C GLU A 121 -15.52 -0.89 7.50
N TYR A 122 -16.18 -0.18 8.41
CA TYR A 122 -17.37 -0.64 9.10
C TYR A 122 -18.62 0.14 8.67
N GLY A 123 -19.69 -0.60 8.43
CA GLY A 123 -21.03 -0.03 8.36
C GLY A 123 -21.38 0.65 7.03
N LEU A 124 -20.85 0.21 5.91
CA LEU A 124 -21.31 0.65 4.58
C LEU A 124 -22.76 0.21 4.36
N MET A 125 -23.63 1.15 3.97
CA MET A 125 -25.02 0.85 3.67
C MET A 125 -25.17 0.24 2.27
N VAL A 126 -25.50 -1.04 2.18
CA VAL A 126 -25.67 -1.81 0.93
C VAL A 126 -26.97 -2.61 1.01
N GLY A 127 -27.85 -2.44 0.02
CA GLY A 127 -29.15 -3.13 0.00
C GLY A 127 -30.07 -2.77 1.19
N GLY A 128 -29.79 -1.66 1.88
CA GLY A 128 -30.52 -1.23 3.06
C GLY A 128 -30.01 -1.87 4.39
N GLU A 129 -28.92 -2.61 4.33
CA GLU A 129 -28.26 -3.21 5.49
C GLU A 129 -26.89 -2.56 5.73
N SER A 130 -26.44 -2.51 6.98
CA SER A 130 -25.12 -2.06 7.39
C SER A 130 -24.14 -3.23 7.26
N VAL A 131 -23.10 -3.09 6.44
CA VAL A 131 -22.15 -4.15 6.08
C VAL A 131 -20.73 -3.66 6.32
N ASP A 132 -19.93 -4.44 7.06
CA ASP A 132 -18.48 -4.22 7.14
C ASP A 132 -17.84 -4.75 5.87
N ILE A 133 -16.80 -4.05 5.41
CA ILE A 133 -16.18 -4.33 4.11
C ILE A 133 -14.67 -4.50 4.21
N ALA A 134 -14.12 -5.38 3.38
CA ALA A 134 -12.72 -5.39 3.01
C ALA A 134 -12.59 -4.92 1.56
N VAL A 135 -11.67 -3.99 1.31
CA VAL A 135 -11.43 -3.44 -0.03
C VAL A 135 -9.97 -3.64 -0.40
N GLY A 136 -9.72 -4.39 -1.47
CA GLY A 136 -8.37 -4.66 -1.96
C GLY A 136 -8.11 -4.08 -3.34
N THR A 137 -6.85 -3.70 -3.62
CA THR A 137 -6.41 -3.26 -4.94
C THR A 137 -6.07 -4.46 -5.82
N GLU A 138 -6.83 -4.70 -6.87
CA GLU A 138 -6.52 -5.72 -7.89
C GLU A 138 -5.72 -5.08 -9.04
N ARG A 139 -4.42 -4.98 -8.84
CA ARG A 139 -3.48 -4.25 -9.71
C ARG A 139 -3.49 -4.77 -11.15
N GLY A 140 -3.54 -6.09 -11.36
CA GLY A 140 -3.55 -6.69 -12.69
C GLY A 140 -4.85 -6.44 -13.46
N ALA A 141 -5.96 -6.12 -12.77
CA ALA A 141 -7.24 -5.79 -13.35
C ALA A 141 -7.50 -4.27 -13.46
N ASN A 142 -6.65 -3.42 -12.87
CA ASN A 142 -6.86 -1.98 -12.71
C ASN A 142 -8.16 -1.64 -11.96
N LYS A 143 -8.43 -2.38 -10.89
CA LYS A 143 -9.66 -2.28 -10.10
C LYS A 143 -9.38 -2.25 -8.61
N ILE A 144 -10.34 -1.80 -7.85
CA ILE A 144 -10.50 -2.18 -6.44
C ILE A 144 -11.64 -3.20 -6.33
N ARG A 145 -11.53 -4.10 -5.34
CA ARG A 145 -12.45 -5.20 -5.10
C ARG A 145 -13.06 -5.06 -3.72
N VAL A 146 -14.37 -5.19 -3.61
CA VAL A 146 -15.11 -5.01 -2.35
C VAL A 146 -15.78 -6.31 -1.93
N TYR A 147 -15.49 -6.72 -0.70
CA TYR A 147 -16.03 -7.94 -0.08
C TYR A 147 -16.70 -7.62 1.24
N SER A 148 -17.83 -8.25 1.52
CA SER A 148 -18.50 -8.14 2.83
C SER A 148 -17.77 -8.99 3.87
N LEU A 149 -17.64 -8.47 5.09
CA LEU A 149 -17.10 -9.17 6.25
C LEU A 149 -18.24 -9.66 7.16
N PRO A 150 -18.06 -10.79 7.84
CA PRO A 150 -16.84 -11.63 7.89
C PRO A 150 -16.75 -12.71 6.81
N ASP A 151 -17.70 -12.80 5.88
CA ASP A 151 -17.83 -13.96 4.97
C ASP A 151 -17.04 -13.81 3.67
N MET A 152 -16.40 -12.66 3.42
CA MET A 152 -15.63 -12.35 2.20
C MET A 152 -16.43 -12.57 0.92
N LYS A 153 -17.73 -12.24 0.98
CA LYS A 153 -18.60 -12.33 -0.20
C LYS A 153 -18.42 -11.12 -1.08
N GLU A 154 -18.18 -11.33 -2.37
CA GLU A 154 -18.10 -10.26 -3.37
C GLU A 154 -19.40 -9.46 -3.43
N ILE A 155 -19.29 -8.13 -3.36
CA ILE A 155 -20.41 -7.19 -3.42
C ILE A 155 -20.15 -6.01 -4.37
N ASP A 156 -19.20 -6.13 -5.30
CA ASP A 156 -18.77 -5.08 -6.24
C ASP A 156 -19.09 -5.41 -7.71
N ASN A 157 -19.84 -6.49 -7.97
CA ASN A 157 -20.21 -6.94 -9.31
C ASN A 157 -19.01 -7.03 -10.28
N GLY A 158 -17.88 -7.58 -9.82
CA GLY A 158 -16.66 -7.79 -10.63
C GLY A 158 -15.67 -6.65 -10.58
N GLY A 159 -15.79 -5.78 -9.60
CA GLY A 159 -14.82 -4.75 -9.24
C GLY A 159 -15.10 -3.37 -9.83
N ILE A 160 -14.56 -2.37 -9.12
CA ILE A 160 -14.68 -0.95 -9.44
C ILE A 160 -13.44 -0.50 -10.22
N ASP A 161 -13.62 -0.02 -11.43
CA ASP A 161 -12.53 0.52 -12.25
C ASP A 161 -11.94 1.79 -11.62
N VAL A 162 -10.62 1.84 -11.46
CA VAL A 162 -9.91 3.01 -10.94
C VAL A 162 -8.97 3.61 -11.98
N PHE A 163 -8.62 4.90 -11.82
CA PHE A 163 -7.75 5.66 -12.73
C PHE A 163 -8.21 5.58 -14.19
N THR A 164 -9.52 5.63 -14.41
CA THR A 164 -10.10 5.61 -15.76
C THR A 164 -9.60 6.80 -16.59
N ASP A 165 -9.32 6.55 -17.88
CA ASP A 165 -8.78 7.52 -18.83
C ASP A 165 -7.31 7.94 -18.57
N GLU A 166 -6.63 7.33 -17.59
CA GLU A 166 -5.20 7.50 -17.35
C GLU A 166 -4.38 6.44 -18.11
N GLU A 167 -3.15 6.80 -18.51
CA GLU A 167 -2.20 5.88 -19.14
C GLU A 167 -1.68 4.85 -18.12
N GLU A 168 -1.33 5.33 -16.91
CA GLU A 168 -0.87 4.51 -15.80
C GLU A 168 -2.00 4.32 -14.77
N ARG A 169 -2.59 3.14 -14.77
CA ARG A 169 -3.76 2.84 -13.93
C ARG A 169 -3.46 1.92 -12.76
N ARG A 170 -2.43 1.11 -12.83
CA ARG A 170 -2.09 0.01 -11.91
C ARG A 170 -2.23 0.41 -10.43
N PRO A 171 -3.35 0.12 -9.73
CA PRO A 171 -3.52 0.48 -8.34
C PRO A 171 -2.50 -0.24 -7.45
N MET A 172 -2.05 0.45 -6.40
CA MET A 172 -1.13 -0.03 -5.39
C MET A 172 -1.78 0.08 -4.00
N GLY A 173 -1.38 1.09 -3.22
CA GLY A 173 -1.93 1.35 -1.90
C GLY A 173 -3.42 1.67 -1.90
N ILE A 174 -4.07 1.34 -0.79
CA ILE A 174 -5.46 1.72 -0.51
C ILE A 174 -5.62 1.97 0.98
N SER A 175 -6.43 2.95 1.33
CA SER A 175 -7.01 3.05 2.66
C SER A 175 -8.43 3.60 2.58
N LEU A 176 -9.26 3.22 3.53
CA LEU A 176 -10.64 3.63 3.62
C LEU A 176 -10.77 4.79 4.61
N TYR A 177 -11.67 5.70 4.32
CA TYR A 177 -12.01 6.84 5.17
C TYR A 177 -13.50 6.84 5.46
N LYS A 178 -13.89 6.79 6.72
CA LYS A 178 -15.27 6.98 7.14
C LYS A 178 -15.44 8.36 7.73
N ARG A 179 -16.17 9.21 7.03
CA ARG A 179 -16.45 10.57 7.49
C ARG A 179 -17.35 10.54 8.73
N GLN A 180 -16.86 11.07 9.85
CA GLN A 180 -17.54 11.03 11.14
C GLN A 180 -18.90 11.75 11.17
N SER A 181 -19.08 12.77 10.31
CA SER A 181 -20.30 13.62 10.35
C SER A 181 -21.54 12.94 9.78
N ASP A 182 -21.40 11.99 8.85
CA ASP A 182 -22.52 11.36 8.14
C ASP A 182 -22.32 9.86 7.84
N GLY A 183 -21.18 9.29 8.20
CA GLY A 183 -20.85 7.88 7.97
C GLY A 183 -20.55 7.54 6.50
N THR A 184 -20.34 8.54 5.64
CA THR A 184 -19.94 8.30 4.24
C THR A 184 -18.55 7.65 4.19
N ILE A 185 -18.43 6.56 3.43
CA ILE A 185 -17.18 5.82 3.26
C ILE A 185 -16.56 6.16 1.91
N TYR A 186 -15.24 6.36 1.91
CA TYR A 186 -14.43 6.64 0.75
C TYR A 186 -13.26 5.66 0.67
N ALA A 187 -12.87 5.27 -0.54
CA ALA A 187 -11.61 4.59 -0.82
C ALA A 187 -10.60 5.60 -1.39
N ILE A 188 -9.44 5.71 -0.76
CA ILE A 188 -8.31 6.50 -1.23
C ILE A 188 -7.30 5.52 -1.83
N VAL A 189 -7.04 5.66 -3.13
CA VAL A 189 -6.27 4.68 -3.91
C VAL A 189 -5.04 5.32 -4.50
N GLY A 190 -3.88 4.69 -4.28
CA GLY A 190 -2.62 4.98 -4.92
C GLY A 190 -2.43 4.16 -6.20
N ARG A 191 -1.40 4.46 -6.97
CA ARG A 191 -1.00 3.72 -8.17
C ARG A 191 0.51 3.50 -8.23
N LYS A 192 0.95 2.57 -9.07
CA LYS A 192 2.37 2.21 -9.21
C LYS A 192 3.24 3.37 -9.69
N SER A 193 2.72 4.18 -10.59
CA SER A 193 3.37 5.36 -11.13
C SER A 193 2.32 6.35 -11.62
N GLY A 194 2.64 7.63 -11.64
CA GLY A 194 1.67 8.66 -12.03
C GLY A 194 2.27 10.06 -12.06
N PRO A 195 1.43 11.07 -12.19
CA PRO A 195 1.86 12.47 -12.21
C PRO A 195 2.40 12.92 -10.85
N ALA A 196 3.19 13.99 -10.85
CA ALA A 196 3.72 14.58 -9.62
C ALA A 196 2.66 15.20 -8.72
N GLU A 197 1.49 15.52 -9.27
CA GLU A 197 0.35 16.12 -8.57
C GLU A 197 -0.93 15.33 -8.92
N GLY A 198 -1.85 15.18 -7.96
CA GLY A 198 -3.07 14.41 -8.16
C GLY A 198 -2.82 12.91 -8.29
N TYR A 199 -1.80 12.43 -7.60
CA TYR A 199 -1.36 11.04 -7.67
C TYR A 199 -2.38 10.07 -7.09
N LEU A 200 -3.01 10.43 -5.97
CA LEU A 200 -4.06 9.65 -5.31
C LEU A 200 -5.43 10.04 -5.82
N TRP A 201 -6.29 9.03 -6.02
CA TRP A 201 -7.69 9.23 -6.35
C TRP A 201 -8.57 8.75 -5.21
N GLN A 202 -9.61 9.55 -4.88
CA GLN A 202 -10.56 9.24 -3.83
C GLN A 202 -11.94 8.99 -4.41
N TYR A 203 -12.51 7.84 -4.07
CA TYR A 203 -13.80 7.37 -4.54
C TYR A 203 -14.76 7.26 -3.37
N LYS A 204 -15.95 7.86 -3.48
CA LYS A 204 -17.06 7.59 -2.59
C LYS A 204 -17.61 6.20 -2.90
N LEU A 205 -17.72 5.35 -1.89
CA LEU A 205 -18.37 4.05 -2.01
C LEU A 205 -19.86 4.17 -1.70
N GLU A 206 -20.71 3.64 -2.56
CA GLU A 206 -22.16 3.70 -2.38
C GLU A 206 -22.86 2.50 -3.03
N ASP A 207 -24.11 2.23 -2.58
CA ASP A 207 -24.97 1.19 -3.15
C ASP A 207 -25.48 1.63 -4.55
N ASP A 208 -25.40 0.74 -5.52
CA ASP A 208 -25.95 0.94 -6.88
C ASP A 208 -27.50 0.84 -6.94
N GLY A 209 -28.15 0.60 -5.80
CA GLY A 209 -29.57 0.37 -5.67
C GLY A 209 -30.00 -1.08 -6.00
N HIS A 210 -29.05 -1.96 -6.25
CA HIS A 210 -29.24 -3.40 -6.53
C HIS A 210 -28.48 -4.29 -5.53
N GLY A 211 -27.86 -3.68 -4.52
CA GLY A 211 -27.10 -4.38 -3.49
C GLY A 211 -25.65 -4.65 -3.88
N ASN A 212 -25.08 -3.88 -4.83
CA ASN A 212 -23.67 -3.89 -5.12
C ASN A 212 -23.05 -2.52 -4.83
N VAL A 213 -21.76 -2.53 -4.52
CA VAL A 213 -20.97 -1.32 -4.26
C VAL A 213 -20.40 -0.77 -5.56
N ILE A 214 -20.57 0.52 -5.77
CA ILE A 214 -19.89 1.29 -6.83
C ILE A 214 -19.02 2.37 -6.23
N GLY A 215 -18.03 2.85 -6.99
CA GLY A 215 -17.15 3.94 -6.62
C GLY A 215 -17.39 5.17 -7.50
N VAL A 216 -17.65 6.31 -6.87
CA VAL A 216 -17.80 7.61 -7.54
C VAL A 216 -16.57 8.45 -7.25
N LEU A 217 -15.80 8.80 -8.29
CA LEU A 217 -14.62 9.68 -8.15
C LEU A 217 -15.06 11.05 -7.61
N VAL A 218 -14.47 11.46 -6.48
CA VAL A 218 -14.78 12.75 -5.83
C VAL A 218 -13.60 13.69 -5.80
N ARG A 219 -12.35 13.17 -5.79
CA ARG A 219 -11.14 13.98 -5.67
C ARG A 219 -9.92 13.28 -6.29
N GLN A 220 -9.02 14.10 -6.84
CA GLN A 220 -7.65 13.73 -7.20
C GLN A 220 -6.74 14.67 -6.42
N PHE A 221 -5.77 14.13 -5.66
CA PHE A 221 -4.91 14.92 -4.79
C PHE A 221 -3.57 14.20 -4.54
N GLY A 222 -2.72 14.84 -3.75
CA GLY A 222 -1.46 14.27 -3.31
C GLY A 222 -0.31 14.54 -4.27
N ALA A 223 0.84 14.89 -3.68
CA ALA A 223 2.10 15.08 -4.37
C ALA A 223 2.89 13.75 -4.42
N TYR A 224 3.71 13.60 -5.45
CA TYR A 224 4.58 12.45 -5.66
C TYR A 224 5.98 12.91 -6.03
N SER A 225 7.00 12.42 -5.31
CA SER A 225 8.40 12.81 -5.51
C SER A 225 8.99 12.28 -6.82
N GLY A 226 8.46 11.18 -7.34
CA GLY A 226 9.04 10.48 -8.50
C GLY A 226 10.29 9.66 -8.16
N LEU A 227 10.57 9.41 -6.89
CA LEU A 227 11.76 8.64 -6.47
C LEU A 227 11.51 7.13 -6.54
N ASN A 228 10.51 6.63 -5.80
CA ASN A 228 10.11 5.23 -5.80
C ASN A 228 8.58 5.12 -5.99
N GLU A 229 7.86 4.46 -5.08
CA GLU A 229 6.42 4.20 -5.18
C GLU A 229 5.64 4.94 -4.09
N ILE A 230 4.32 4.91 -4.17
CA ILE A 230 3.41 5.20 -3.06
C ILE A 230 2.55 3.96 -2.88
N GLU A 231 2.93 3.13 -1.92
CA GLU A 231 2.26 1.87 -1.64
C GLU A 231 1.43 1.95 -0.37
N ALA A 232 2.02 2.38 0.74
CA ALA A 232 1.30 2.48 1.99
C ALA A 232 0.48 3.76 2.09
N ILE A 233 -0.80 3.61 2.43
CA ILE A 233 -1.73 4.68 2.76
C ILE A 233 -2.41 4.30 4.08
N ALA A 234 -2.52 5.24 5.02
CA ALA A 234 -3.26 5.05 6.27
C ALA A 234 -4.18 6.25 6.52
N VAL A 235 -5.36 5.98 7.05
CA VAL A 235 -6.35 7.01 7.39
C VAL A 235 -6.59 7.05 8.89
N ASP A 236 -6.70 8.25 9.40
CA ASP A 236 -7.06 8.55 10.77
C ASP A 236 -8.47 9.15 10.78
N ASP A 237 -9.48 8.32 10.89
CA ASP A 237 -10.88 8.71 10.86
C ASP A 237 -11.25 9.73 11.93
N PRO A 238 -10.88 9.55 13.23
CA PRO A 238 -11.22 10.51 14.26
C PRO A 238 -10.60 11.89 14.06
N LEU A 239 -9.37 11.97 13.54
CA LEU A 239 -8.69 13.23 13.27
C LEU A 239 -8.93 13.74 11.85
N GLY A 240 -9.48 12.92 10.94
CA GLY A 240 -9.81 13.30 9.57
C GLY A 240 -8.59 13.52 8.69
N TYR A 241 -7.51 12.76 8.88
CA TYR A 241 -6.29 12.87 8.10
C TYR A 241 -5.97 11.58 7.34
N VAL A 242 -5.35 11.76 6.17
CA VAL A 242 -4.74 10.68 5.39
C VAL A 242 -3.24 10.89 5.34
N TYR A 243 -2.51 9.79 5.52
CA TYR A 243 -1.07 9.69 5.44
C TYR A 243 -0.69 8.72 4.33
N TYR A 244 0.40 9.00 3.62
CA TYR A 244 0.94 8.03 2.67
C TYR A 244 2.45 8.12 2.60
N SER A 245 3.10 6.98 2.43
CA SER A 245 4.54 6.88 2.21
C SER A 245 4.86 7.21 0.76
N ASP A 246 5.51 8.36 0.53
CA ASP A 246 6.19 8.68 -0.71
C ASP A 246 7.62 8.17 -0.57
N GLU A 247 7.83 6.93 -0.99
CA GLU A 247 9.05 6.17 -0.73
C GLU A 247 10.30 6.88 -1.22
N GLY A 248 11.36 6.83 -0.42
CA GLY A 248 12.58 7.57 -0.68
C GLY A 248 12.47 9.08 -0.43
N SER A 249 11.30 9.58 -0.01
CA SER A 249 11.04 10.97 0.38
C SER A 249 10.62 11.06 1.85
N GLY A 250 9.39 10.70 2.19
CA GLY A 250 8.85 10.78 3.53
C GLY A 250 7.35 10.46 3.55
N VAL A 251 6.73 10.58 4.72
CA VAL A 251 5.28 10.42 4.90
C VAL A 251 4.60 11.76 4.72
N ARG A 252 3.67 11.84 3.76
CA ARG A 252 2.89 13.03 3.46
C ARG A 252 1.54 12.97 4.15
N LYS A 253 1.03 14.14 4.57
CA LYS A 253 -0.23 14.30 5.29
C LYS A 253 -1.16 15.24 4.57
N TYR A 254 -2.43 14.85 4.44
CA TYR A 254 -3.52 15.63 3.87
C TYR A 254 -4.80 15.48 4.70
N HIS A 255 -5.80 16.31 4.46
CA HIS A 255 -7.16 16.04 4.95
C HIS A 255 -7.74 14.80 4.24
N ALA A 256 -8.38 13.90 5.00
CA ALA A 256 -9.08 12.75 4.44
C ALA A 256 -10.47 13.13 3.88
N ASP A 257 -11.15 14.12 4.50
CA ASP A 257 -12.45 14.61 4.00
C ASP A 257 -12.25 15.41 2.69
N PRO A 258 -12.84 14.96 1.58
CA PRO A 258 -12.73 15.67 0.30
C PRO A 258 -13.37 17.05 0.30
N ASP A 259 -14.29 17.33 1.23
CA ASP A 259 -15.01 18.58 1.37
C ASP A 259 -14.36 19.55 2.39
N ALA A 260 -13.26 19.16 3.04
CA ALA A 260 -12.55 20.00 4.00
C ALA A 260 -11.95 21.25 3.32
N GLU A 261 -11.91 22.37 4.05
CA GLU A 261 -11.15 23.55 3.60
C GLU A 261 -9.66 23.16 3.48
N GLY A 262 -9.06 23.43 2.32
CA GLY A 262 -7.67 23.03 2.05
C GLY A 262 -7.48 21.53 1.75
N ALA A 263 -8.55 20.79 1.41
CA ALA A 263 -8.48 19.35 1.17
C ALA A 263 -7.39 18.92 0.17
N GLY A 264 -7.07 19.78 -0.83
CA GLY A 264 -6.02 19.53 -1.82
C GLY A 264 -4.62 19.97 -1.39
N GLU A 265 -4.45 20.59 -0.22
CA GLU A 265 -3.19 21.15 0.24
C GLU A 265 -2.43 20.14 1.13
N GLU A 266 -1.12 20.01 0.90
CA GLU A 266 -0.25 19.23 1.78
C GLU A 266 -0.11 19.93 3.13
N LEU A 267 -0.43 19.22 4.22
CA LEU A 267 -0.39 19.75 5.57
C LEU A 267 1.00 19.57 6.22
N ALA A 268 1.65 18.45 5.92
CA ALA A 268 2.97 18.13 6.43
C ALA A 268 3.66 17.06 5.57
N ILE A 269 4.98 17.01 5.71
CA ILE A 269 5.82 15.85 5.42
C ILE A 269 6.66 15.56 6.66
N PHE A 270 6.71 14.31 7.09
CA PHE A 270 7.52 13.84 8.21
C PHE A 270 8.14 12.47 7.89
N ALA A 271 8.83 11.85 8.82
CA ALA A 271 9.56 10.61 8.55
C ALA A 271 10.45 10.73 7.30
N ASP A 272 11.08 11.92 7.13
CA ASP A 272 11.90 12.26 5.98
C ASP A 272 13.14 11.36 5.93
N VAL A 273 13.30 10.65 4.81
CA VAL A 273 14.41 9.72 4.58
C VAL A 273 15.77 10.44 4.65
N PHE A 274 15.80 11.73 4.30
CA PHE A 274 17.01 12.59 4.40
C PHE A 274 17.06 13.37 5.70
N GLY A 275 16.08 13.20 6.59
CA GLY A 275 15.96 13.91 7.85
C GLY A 275 16.87 13.35 8.96
N PRO A 276 16.85 13.99 10.15
CA PRO A 276 17.70 13.59 11.28
C PRO A 276 17.31 12.23 11.86
N ASP A 277 16.11 11.75 11.60
CA ASP A 277 15.60 10.48 12.12
C ASP A 277 16.21 9.27 11.39
N GLY A 278 16.76 9.51 10.19
CA GLY A 278 17.65 8.60 9.50
C GLY A 278 17.05 7.26 9.12
N PHE A 279 16.08 7.22 8.21
CA PHE A 279 15.66 5.96 7.55
C PHE A 279 16.84 5.32 6.83
N THR A 280 16.84 3.99 6.78
CA THR A 280 17.91 3.25 6.10
C THR A 280 17.82 3.46 4.59
N ARG A 281 16.61 3.39 4.04
CA ARG A 281 16.38 3.58 2.61
C ARG A 281 14.93 3.92 2.27
N ASP A 282 14.02 3.00 2.48
CA ASP A 282 12.62 3.13 2.10
C ASP A 282 11.73 3.17 3.33
N ASN A 283 10.80 4.13 3.35
CA ASN A 283 9.70 4.23 4.27
C ASN A 283 8.48 3.58 3.61
N GLU A 284 7.98 2.53 4.22
CA GLU A 284 6.92 1.68 3.67
C GLU A 284 5.66 1.75 4.55
N GLY A 285 5.13 0.60 4.97
CA GLY A 285 3.89 0.45 5.70
C GLY A 285 3.66 1.47 6.81
N ILE A 286 2.46 2.02 6.87
CA ILE A 286 2.02 2.96 7.89
C ILE A 286 0.86 2.36 8.64
N SER A 287 0.90 2.41 9.98
CA SER A 287 -0.22 2.03 10.83
C SER A 287 -0.40 2.99 12.00
N ILE A 288 -1.64 3.09 12.54
CA ILE A 288 -2.01 4.12 13.51
C ILE A 288 -2.56 3.48 14.77
N TYR A 289 -1.80 3.52 15.86
CA TYR A 289 -2.24 3.09 17.18
C TYR A 289 -2.99 4.22 17.89
N GLN A 290 -4.26 4.01 18.15
CA GLN A 290 -5.12 4.99 18.81
C GLN A 290 -5.19 4.71 20.31
N ILE A 291 -4.67 5.63 21.15
CA ILE A 291 -4.89 5.59 22.59
C ILE A 291 -6.32 6.03 22.90
N ASN A 292 -6.78 7.04 22.19
CA ASN A 292 -8.14 7.59 22.18
C ASN A 292 -8.34 8.37 20.87
N ASP A 293 -9.49 9.02 20.69
CA ASP A 293 -9.81 9.76 19.45
C ASP A 293 -8.80 10.86 19.09
N GLY A 294 -8.09 11.42 20.05
CA GLY A 294 -7.19 12.57 19.85
C GLY A 294 -5.71 12.25 19.98
N THR A 295 -5.31 11.14 20.62
CA THR A 295 -3.89 10.84 20.89
C THR A 295 -3.51 9.42 20.51
N GLY A 296 -2.22 9.22 20.22
CA GLY A 296 -1.72 7.90 19.84
C GLY A 296 -0.35 7.95 19.17
N TYR A 297 -0.10 6.97 18.32
CA TYR A 297 1.17 6.84 17.62
C TYR A 297 0.95 6.46 16.15
N ILE A 298 1.84 6.96 15.30
CA ILE A 298 1.97 6.54 13.91
C ILE A 298 3.24 5.69 13.82
N LEU A 299 3.11 4.48 13.30
CA LEU A 299 4.21 3.57 13.04
C LEU A 299 4.52 3.58 11.56
N VAL A 300 5.80 3.74 11.19
CA VAL A 300 6.26 3.74 9.80
C VAL A 300 7.35 2.69 9.65
N SER A 301 7.21 1.78 8.70
CA SER A 301 8.21 0.77 8.39
C SER A 301 9.49 1.40 7.84
N ASP A 302 10.64 1.08 8.42
CA ASP A 302 11.97 1.25 7.85
C ASP A 302 12.38 -0.13 7.32
N GLN A 303 11.87 -0.44 6.11
CA GLN A 303 11.82 -1.78 5.50
C GLN A 303 13.17 -2.49 5.57
N HIS A 304 14.20 -1.94 4.97
CA HIS A 304 15.53 -2.56 4.91
C HIS A 304 16.27 -2.64 6.25
N ALA A 305 15.77 -1.97 7.29
CA ALA A 305 16.32 -2.05 8.64
C ALA A 305 15.56 -3.02 9.55
N ASN A 306 14.46 -3.62 9.08
CA ASN A 306 13.56 -4.46 9.87
C ASN A 306 13.13 -3.76 11.16
N LYS A 307 12.68 -2.50 11.05
CA LYS A 307 12.29 -1.64 12.17
C LYS A 307 11.00 -0.89 11.85
N PHE A 308 10.29 -0.54 12.90
CA PHE A 308 9.23 0.45 12.84
C PHE A 308 9.64 1.71 13.60
N ARG A 309 9.48 2.85 12.96
CA ARG A 309 9.70 4.17 13.55
C ARG A 309 8.40 4.73 14.04
N ILE A 310 8.38 5.21 15.27
CA ILE A 310 7.17 5.61 15.98
C ILE A 310 7.18 7.11 16.18
N TYR A 311 6.08 7.74 15.75
CA TYR A 311 5.85 9.19 15.82
C TYR A 311 4.62 9.52 16.64
N THR A 312 4.51 10.75 17.18
CA THR A 312 3.29 11.23 17.81
C THR A 312 2.18 11.38 16.78
N ARG A 313 0.96 10.85 17.07
CA ARG A 313 -0.20 10.92 16.18
C ARG A 313 -0.81 12.31 16.15
N GLU A 314 -0.95 12.95 17.32
CA GLU A 314 -1.58 14.25 17.50
C GLU A 314 -0.70 15.44 17.07
N GLY A 315 0.56 15.21 16.76
CA GLY A 315 1.55 16.26 16.56
C GLY A 315 1.99 16.91 17.88
N GLU A 316 2.33 18.19 17.85
CA GLU A 316 2.72 18.97 19.02
C GLU A 316 1.58 19.93 19.43
N ALA A 317 1.61 20.42 20.66
CA ALA A 317 0.50 21.22 21.24
C ALA A 317 0.18 22.52 20.48
N ASP A 318 1.17 23.08 19.80
CA ASP A 318 1.06 24.31 19.00
C ASP A 318 1.07 24.06 17.48
N ASP A 319 1.31 22.81 17.07
CA ASP A 319 1.30 22.40 15.66
C ASP A 319 0.85 20.94 15.50
N PRO A 320 -0.42 20.69 15.16
CA PRO A 320 -0.95 19.33 15.00
C PRO A 320 -0.37 18.58 13.79
N HIS A 321 0.46 19.23 13.00
CA HIS A 321 1.11 18.65 11.83
C HIS A 321 2.59 18.34 12.05
N ASN A 322 3.13 18.68 13.20
CA ASN A 322 4.51 18.37 13.59
C ASN A 322 4.58 17.03 14.34
N HIS A 323 4.68 15.92 13.59
CA HIS A 323 4.77 14.57 14.13
C HIS A 323 6.19 14.27 14.61
N ARG A 324 6.37 14.32 15.93
CA ARG A 324 7.69 14.12 16.53
C ARG A 324 8.06 12.63 16.59
N PHE A 325 9.28 12.31 16.14
CA PHE A 325 9.87 10.98 16.34
C PHE A 325 9.99 10.66 17.86
N VAL A 326 9.54 9.47 18.24
CA VAL A 326 9.54 9.00 19.64
C VAL A 326 10.62 7.94 19.86
N LYS A 327 10.54 6.84 19.10
CA LYS A 327 11.54 5.75 19.15
C LYS A 327 11.46 4.88 17.90
N SER A 328 12.44 3.98 17.74
CA SER A 328 12.34 2.88 16.79
C SER A 328 12.36 1.53 17.49
N VAL A 329 11.68 0.55 16.94
CA VAL A 329 11.59 -0.82 17.45
C VAL A 329 12.05 -1.77 16.36
N SER A 330 13.05 -2.60 16.67
CA SER A 330 13.48 -3.68 15.79
C SER A 330 12.56 -4.88 15.96
N VAL A 331 12.16 -5.48 14.85
CA VAL A 331 11.29 -6.66 14.81
C VAL A 331 11.98 -7.79 14.07
N SER A 332 11.55 -9.03 14.29
CA SER A 332 12.06 -10.18 13.55
C SER A 332 11.38 -10.42 12.20
N THR A 333 10.40 -9.57 11.85
CA THR A 333 9.80 -9.49 10.52
C THR A 333 10.86 -9.06 9.52
N ASN A 334 10.86 -9.63 8.33
CA ASN A 334 11.83 -9.30 7.29
C ASN A 334 11.15 -8.43 6.22
N GLU A 335 11.78 -7.29 5.91
CA GLU A 335 11.41 -6.37 4.83
C GLU A 335 9.89 -6.13 4.74
N SER A 336 9.32 -5.53 5.80
CA SER A 336 7.87 -5.34 5.91
C SER A 336 7.39 -4.23 5.00
N ASP A 337 6.63 -4.59 3.96
CA ASP A 337 5.94 -3.66 3.05
C ASP A 337 4.70 -3.08 3.74
N GLY A 338 3.83 -3.94 4.29
CA GLY A 338 2.57 -3.55 4.91
C GLY A 338 2.48 -3.87 6.40
N SER A 339 1.71 -3.09 7.12
CA SER A 339 1.40 -3.34 8.53
C SER A 339 0.08 -2.71 8.94
N GLU A 340 -0.58 -3.30 9.96
CA GLU A 340 -1.79 -2.75 10.56
C GLU A 340 -1.76 -2.92 12.08
N ILE A 341 -2.44 -2.03 12.81
CA ILE A 341 -2.48 -2.06 14.27
C ILE A 341 -3.86 -1.68 14.81
N THR A 342 -4.29 -2.39 15.83
CA THR A 342 -5.46 -2.02 16.62
C THR A 342 -5.10 -1.85 18.08
N SER A 343 -5.77 -0.96 18.78
CA SER A 343 -5.70 -0.83 20.25
C SER A 343 -6.79 -1.64 20.97
N VAL A 344 -7.65 -2.34 20.23
CA VAL A 344 -8.68 -3.20 20.80
C VAL A 344 -8.06 -4.43 21.45
N VAL A 345 -8.53 -4.80 22.62
CA VAL A 345 -8.19 -6.07 23.28
C VAL A 345 -8.85 -7.21 22.51
N VAL A 346 -8.09 -7.96 21.72
CA VAL A 346 -8.66 -9.07 20.94
C VAL A 346 -8.63 -10.41 21.68
N ASN A 347 -7.63 -10.64 22.53
CA ASN A 347 -7.53 -11.80 23.42
C ASN A 347 -6.42 -11.59 24.49
N ASP A 348 -6.16 -12.60 25.32
CA ASP A 348 -5.16 -12.54 26.40
C ASP A 348 -3.71 -12.36 25.89
N ASN A 349 -3.40 -12.71 24.65
CA ASN A 349 -2.08 -12.51 24.03
C ASN A 349 -1.86 -11.06 23.61
N PHE A 350 -2.95 -10.31 23.35
CA PHE A 350 -2.93 -8.94 22.85
C PHE A 350 -3.79 -8.02 23.74
N PRO A 351 -3.41 -7.86 25.01
CA PRO A 351 -4.27 -7.21 26.01
C PRO A 351 -4.33 -5.68 25.89
N THR A 352 -3.50 -5.06 25.11
CA THR A 352 -3.51 -3.61 24.84
C THR A 352 -3.46 -3.27 23.34
N GLY A 353 -3.60 -4.28 22.47
CA GLY A 353 -3.62 -4.14 21.04
C GLY A 353 -2.76 -5.17 20.31
N LEU A 354 -3.13 -5.38 19.06
CA LEU A 354 -2.49 -6.29 18.12
C LEU A 354 -1.84 -5.48 17.00
N PHE A 355 -0.55 -5.70 16.77
CA PHE A 355 0.18 -5.22 15.62
C PHE A 355 0.49 -6.39 14.68
N VAL A 356 0.12 -6.25 13.42
CA VAL A 356 0.38 -7.22 12.35
C VAL A 356 1.34 -6.60 11.36
N ALA A 357 2.44 -7.29 11.07
CA ALA A 357 3.42 -6.87 10.07
C ALA A 357 3.62 -7.97 9.03
N MET A 358 3.65 -7.60 7.77
CA MET A 358 4.02 -8.48 6.67
C MET A 358 5.48 -8.88 6.80
N SER A 359 5.81 -10.10 6.39
CA SER A 359 7.18 -10.60 6.30
C SER A 359 7.40 -11.30 4.95
N ASP A 360 8.54 -11.00 4.31
CA ASP A 360 8.94 -11.49 2.99
C ASP A 360 9.03 -13.03 2.86
N ASN A 361 8.88 -13.74 3.98
CA ASN A 361 8.84 -15.19 4.04
C ASN A 361 7.44 -15.80 3.87
N LYS A 362 6.50 -15.07 3.25
CA LYS A 362 5.11 -15.48 2.97
C LYS A 362 4.21 -15.59 4.20
N THR A 363 4.54 -14.88 5.27
CA THR A 363 3.76 -14.90 6.51
C THR A 363 3.44 -13.50 7.00
N PHE A 364 2.48 -13.41 7.90
CA PHE A 364 2.24 -12.23 8.70
C PHE A 364 2.63 -12.53 10.15
N HIS A 365 3.27 -11.57 10.81
CA HIS A 365 3.74 -11.67 12.17
C HIS A 365 2.87 -10.83 13.10
N TYR A 366 2.37 -11.43 14.17
CA TYR A 366 1.51 -10.79 15.17
C TYR A 366 2.30 -10.46 16.41
N TYR A 367 2.35 -9.19 16.77
CA TYR A 367 3.05 -8.67 17.95
C TYR A 367 2.05 -8.06 18.93
N SER A 368 2.33 -8.17 20.23
CA SER A 368 1.59 -7.41 21.23
C SER A 368 2.06 -5.95 21.24
N TRP A 369 1.10 -5.03 21.36
CA TRP A 369 1.46 -3.63 21.60
C TRP A 369 2.23 -3.47 22.90
N ASP A 370 2.01 -4.32 23.92
CA ASP A 370 2.77 -4.30 25.16
C ASP A 370 4.28 -4.46 24.95
N ASP A 371 4.69 -5.33 24.03
CA ASP A 371 6.10 -5.56 23.70
C ASP A 371 6.68 -4.39 22.90
N ILE A 372 5.92 -3.85 21.96
CA ILE A 372 6.32 -2.68 21.16
C ILE A 372 6.44 -1.43 22.04
N ALA A 373 5.44 -1.19 22.87
CA ALA A 373 5.40 -0.02 23.75
C ALA A 373 6.49 -0.07 24.81
N GLY A 374 6.71 -1.24 25.41
CA GLY A 374 7.57 -1.38 26.56
C GLY A 374 7.10 -0.49 27.73
N ASP A 375 8.05 0.14 28.39
CA ASP A 375 7.79 1.12 29.46
C ASP A 375 7.73 2.56 28.93
N ASP A 376 8.04 2.78 27.64
CA ASP A 376 8.26 4.10 27.07
C ASP A 376 7.00 4.71 26.47
N LEU A 377 6.08 3.89 25.95
CA LEU A 377 4.88 4.35 25.26
C LEU A 377 3.64 4.09 26.08
N THR A 378 2.66 4.97 25.90
CA THR A 378 1.34 4.83 26.53
C THR A 378 0.54 3.72 25.84
N LYS A 379 -0.22 2.98 26.63
CA LYS A 379 -1.11 1.93 26.17
C LYS A 379 -2.55 2.41 26.31
N ALA A 380 -3.40 2.03 25.38
CA ALA A 380 -4.82 2.36 25.46
C ALA A 380 -5.44 1.73 26.72
N PRO A 381 -6.22 2.48 27.50
CA PRO A 381 -6.88 1.92 28.69
C PRO A 381 -7.96 0.93 28.27
N ASN A 382 -7.76 -0.36 28.55
CA ASN A 382 -8.74 -1.47 28.46
C ASN A 382 -9.68 -1.38 27.25
N GLY A 383 -9.12 -1.46 26.06
CA GLY A 383 -9.87 -1.63 24.82
C GLY A 383 -10.71 -0.40 24.44
N VAL A 384 -10.21 0.39 23.52
CA VAL A 384 -11.08 1.30 22.77
C VAL A 384 -11.97 0.40 21.91
N VAL A 385 -13.28 0.45 22.13
CA VAL A 385 -14.25 -0.14 21.20
C VAL A 385 -14.30 0.83 20.01
N GLN A 386 -13.89 0.37 18.84
CA GLN A 386 -14.18 1.13 17.61
C GLN A 386 -15.70 1.16 17.45
N GLU A 387 -16.32 2.34 17.57
CA GLU A 387 -17.75 2.57 17.32
C GLU A 387 -18.05 2.71 15.83
#